data_c2efa791a24585733a6dba380c480b77
#
_entry.id   c2efa791a24585733a6dba380c480b77
#
_cell.length_a   1.000
_cell.length_b   1.000
_cell.length_c   1.000
_cell.angle_alpha   90.00
_cell.angle_beta   90.00
_cell.angle_gamma   90.00
#
_symmetry.space_group_name_H-M   'P 1'
#
loop_
_entity.id
_entity.type
_entity.pdbx_description
1 polymer ?
#
loop_
_entity_poly.entity_id
_entity_poly.type
_entity_poly.pdbx_seq_one_letter_code
_entity_poly.pdbx_strand_id
1 'polypeptide(L)'
;MHIIKRNFFILLFIQFSFTMQAKDTIIYVFDPMCGWCYGFSTVIKQLSSEYQLEFDFKIISGGMVVGEREGEIGDFADYILDAYHIVEKSSGVKFGEPYLAQLKTKKIYTSSVMPAIAIEVFKTFHPMEAIAFASDVQKAYYFYGLDLRLDDVYKDLIKPYGIDEKAFLTMLHSQEFKQKAFDGFQESSRLGVNGYPAVLAIHDGKYYSLAKGFADYDQLKSTFEKLKSLK
;
A
#
# COMPACT_ATOMS: atom_id res chain seq x y z
N MET A 1 66.06 -14.97 -45.88
CA MET A 1 64.98 -13.99 -45.94
C MET A 1 63.70 -14.70 -45.38
N HIS A 2 63.46 -14.59 -44.05
CA HIS A 2 62.34 -15.26 -43.38
C HIS A 2 61.18 -14.30 -43.23
N ILE A 3 60.05 -14.62 -43.87
CA ILE A 3 58.83 -13.83 -43.81
C ILE A 3 58.01 -14.41 -42.60
N ILE A 4 57.90 -13.62 -41.50
CA ILE A 4 57.08 -13.93 -40.36
C ILE A 4 55.63 -13.55 -40.72
N LYS A 5 54.77 -14.56 -40.88
CA LYS A 5 53.33 -14.37 -41.00
C LYS A 5 52.74 -14.03 -39.62
N ARG A 6 52.28 -12.82 -39.41
CA ARG A 6 51.59 -12.33 -38.22
C ARG A 6 50.12 -12.65 -38.36
N ASN A 7 49.64 -13.70 -37.66
CA ASN A 7 48.20 -13.99 -37.53
C ASN A 7 47.56 -12.95 -36.64
N PHE A 8 46.68 -12.15 -37.22
CA PHE A 8 45.85 -11.18 -36.50
C PHE A 8 44.59 -11.93 -36.04
N PHE A 9 44.55 -12.28 -34.73
CA PHE A 9 43.34 -12.82 -34.09
C PHE A 9 42.41 -11.65 -33.78
N ILE A 10 41.35 -11.47 -34.58
CA ILE A 10 40.27 -10.50 -34.28
C ILE A 10 39.36 -11.15 -33.21
N LEU A 11 39.51 -10.70 -31.96
CA LEU A 11 38.55 -11.01 -30.89
C LEU A 11 37.26 -10.23 -31.12
N LEU A 12 36.23 -10.92 -31.61
CA LEU A 12 34.89 -10.36 -31.72
C LEU A 12 34.26 -10.26 -30.32
N PHE A 13 34.30 -9.08 -29.70
CA PHE A 13 33.53 -8.80 -28.48
C PHE A 13 32.05 -8.67 -28.84
N ILE A 14 31.27 -9.75 -28.62
CA ILE A 14 29.83 -9.67 -28.68
C ILE A 14 29.38 -8.93 -27.40
N GLN A 15 29.09 -7.64 -27.54
CA GLN A 15 28.41 -6.87 -26.49
C GLN A 15 26.97 -7.35 -26.40
N PHE A 16 26.69 -8.20 -25.43
CA PHE A 16 25.32 -8.54 -25.04
C PHE A 16 24.73 -7.32 -24.31
N SER A 17 24.05 -6.44 -25.05
CA SER A 17 23.25 -5.37 -24.46
C SER A 17 22.05 -6.01 -23.78
N PHE A 18 22.14 -6.22 -22.47
CA PHE A 18 20.99 -6.57 -21.65
C PHE A 18 20.11 -5.31 -21.55
N THR A 19 19.11 -5.20 -22.41
CA THR A 19 18.04 -4.21 -22.21
C THR A 19 17.23 -4.67 -21.01
N MET A 20 17.47 -4.08 -19.83
CA MET A 20 16.55 -4.22 -18.70
C MET A 20 15.23 -3.55 -19.11
N GLN A 21 14.25 -4.36 -19.47
CA GLN A 21 12.89 -3.88 -19.66
C GLN A 21 12.39 -3.40 -18.29
N ALA A 22 11.86 -2.17 -18.23
CA ALA A 22 11.26 -1.65 -17.00
C ALA A 22 10.11 -2.57 -16.58
N LYS A 23 10.03 -2.88 -15.28
CA LYS A 23 8.93 -3.66 -14.74
C LYS A 23 7.63 -2.87 -14.85
N ASP A 24 6.55 -3.58 -15.10
CA ASP A 24 5.23 -3.01 -14.97
C ASP A 24 4.98 -2.57 -13.52
N THR A 25 4.23 -1.50 -13.35
CA THR A 25 3.93 -0.96 -12.02
C THR A 25 2.50 -1.35 -11.61
N ILE A 26 2.37 -1.91 -10.44
CA ILE A 26 1.09 -2.17 -9.78
C ILE A 26 0.86 -1.09 -8.74
N ILE A 27 -0.27 -0.41 -8.82
CA ILE A 27 -0.66 0.66 -7.91
C ILE A 27 -1.80 0.15 -7.04
N TYR A 28 -1.55 -0.02 -5.76
CA TYR A 28 -2.56 -0.27 -4.76
C TYR A 28 -3.02 1.07 -4.17
N VAL A 29 -4.27 1.44 -4.42
CA VAL A 29 -4.91 2.62 -3.84
C VAL A 29 -5.85 2.17 -2.73
N PHE A 30 -5.61 2.67 -1.54
CA PHE A 30 -6.33 2.29 -0.35
C PHE A 30 -6.55 3.49 0.57
N ASP A 31 -7.29 3.29 1.64
CA ASP A 31 -7.34 4.26 2.72
C ASP A 31 -7.17 3.55 4.08
N PRO A 32 -6.37 4.11 5.01
CA PRO A 32 -6.18 3.54 6.34
C PRO A 32 -7.50 3.36 7.11
N MET A 33 -8.47 4.27 6.89
CA MET A 33 -9.79 4.25 7.54
C MET A 33 -10.85 3.46 6.78
N CYS A 34 -10.47 2.72 5.73
CA CYS A 34 -11.38 1.90 4.94
C CYS A 34 -11.43 0.45 5.46
N GLY A 35 -12.57 0.01 6.02
CA GLY A 35 -12.75 -1.36 6.53
C GLY A 35 -12.60 -2.43 5.45
N TRP A 36 -13.03 -2.16 4.21
CA TRP A 36 -12.82 -3.08 3.08
C TRP A 36 -11.36 -3.16 2.67
N CYS A 37 -10.58 -2.08 2.85
CA CYS A 37 -9.12 -2.11 2.64
C CYS A 37 -8.45 -2.97 3.71
N TYR A 38 -8.92 -2.91 4.96
CA TYR A 38 -8.47 -3.82 6.01
C TYR A 38 -8.76 -5.28 5.64
N GLY A 39 -9.97 -5.57 5.15
CA GLY A 39 -10.31 -6.90 4.62
C GLY A 39 -9.41 -7.34 3.46
N PHE A 40 -9.02 -6.41 2.60
CA PHE A 40 -8.18 -6.68 1.43
C PHE A 40 -6.68 -6.78 1.74
N SER A 41 -6.26 -6.35 2.92
CA SER A 41 -4.85 -6.23 3.31
C SER A 41 -4.06 -7.55 3.20
N THR A 42 -4.66 -8.68 3.54
CA THR A 42 -4.05 -10.00 3.43
C THR A 42 -3.86 -10.43 1.98
N VAL A 43 -4.84 -10.14 1.13
CA VAL A 43 -4.81 -10.45 -0.31
C VAL A 43 -3.68 -9.70 -1.01
N ILE A 44 -3.65 -8.36 -0.85
CA ILE A 44 -2.65 -7.55 -1.54
C ILE A 44 -1.24 -7.77 -1.00
N LYS A 45 -1.09 -8.05 0.31
CA LYS A 45 0.19 -8.40 0.91
C LYS A 45 0.73 -9.71 0.36
N GLN A 46 -0.10 -10.74 0.24
CA GLN A 46 0.30 -12.00 -0.35
C GLN A 46 0.71 -11.82 -1.82
N LEU A 47 -0.12 -11.12 -2.61
CA LEU A 47 0.15 -10.88 -4.01
C LEU A 47 1.44 -10.07 -4.23
N SER A 48 1.64 -8.99 -3.47
CA SER A 48 2.86 -8.18 -3.59
C SER A 48 4.11 -8.98 -3.24
N SER A 49 4.05 -9.85 -2.23
CA SER A 49 5.16 -10.74 -1.86
C SER A 49 5.47 -11.76 -2.95
N GLU A 50 4.45 -12.34 -3.59
CA GLU A 50 4.61 -13.35 -4.65
C GLU A 50 5.20 -12.73 -5.93
N TYR A 51 4.78 -11.51 -6.29
CA TYR A 51 5.11 -10.91 -7.59
C TYR A 51 6.12 -9.76 -7.55
N GLN A 52 6.71 -9.43 -6.40
CA GLN A 52 7.66 -8.31 -6.26
C GLN A 52 8.92 -8.40 -7.15
N LEU A 53 9.27 -9.59 -7.61
CA LEU A 53 10.39 -9.76 -8.55
C LEU A 53 10.00 -9.45 -9.99
N GLU A 54 8.70 -9.53 -10.34
CA GLU A 54 8.18 -9.33 -11.68
C GLU A 54 7.59 -7.94 -11.89
N PHE A 55 7.04 -7.32 -10.84
CA PHE A 55 6.35 -6.03 -10.86
C PHE A 55 6.91 -5.08 -9.80
N ASP A 56 6.82 -3.78 -10.09
CA ASP A 56 7.05 -2.74 -9.09
C ASP A 56 5.72 -2.38 -8.40
N PHE A 57 5.66 -2.57 -7.08
CA PHE A 57 4.46 -2.26 -6.30
C PHE A 57 4.55 -0.86 -5.70
N LYS A 58 3.50 -0.07 -5.92
CA LYS A 58 3.29 1.23 -5.29
C LYS A 58 2.03 1.21 -4.44
N ILE A 59 2.06 1.90 -3.31
CA ILE A 59 0.89 2.10 -2.47
C ILE A 59 0.59 3.60 -2.38
N ILE A 60 -0.67 3.96 -2.53
CA ILE A 60 -1.17 5.35 -2.49
C ILE A 60 -2.33 5.39 -1.50
N SER A 61 -2.28 6.34 -0.55
CA SER A 61 -3.40 6.62 0.35
C SER A 61 -4.42 7.52 -0.33
N GLY A 62 -5.70 7.22 -0.12
CA GLY A 62 -6.80 7.87 -0.85
C GLY A 62 -7.38 9.13 -0.22
N GLY A 63 -7.17 9.35 1.09
CA GLY A 63 -7.71 10.51 1.79
C GLY A 63 -9.24 10.43 2.01
N MET A 64 -9.75 9.27 2.41
CA MET A 64 -11.18 9.07 2.64
C MET A 64 -11.72 9.95 3.76
N VAL A 65 -10.97 10.09 4.85
CA VAL A 65 -11.36 10.85 6.04
C VAL A 65 -10.36 11.99 6.25
N VAL A 66 -10.62 13.14 5.62
CA VAL A 66 -9.76 14.33 5.68
C VAL A 66 -10.58 15.61 5.81
N GLY A 67 -10.01 16.66 6.39
CA GLY A 67 -10.63 17.97 6.57
C GLY A 67 -11.87 17.88 7.47
N GLU A 68 -13.01 18.38 7.00
CA GLU A 68 -14.27 18.39 7.78
C GLU A 68 -14.82 17.00 8.13
N ARG A 69 -14.30 15.96 7.49
CA ARG A 69 -14.66 14.56 7.81
C ARG A 69 -13.85 13.96 8.95
N GLU A 70 -12.77 14.62 9.36
CA GLU A 70 -11.96 14.18 10.50
C GLU A 70 -12.68 14.45 11.81
N GLY A 71 -12.63 13.54 12.75
CA GLY A 71 -13.27 13.71 14.06
C GLY A 71 -13.77 12.43 14.68
N GLU A 72 -14.62 12.58 15.69
CA GLU A 72 -15.33 11.43 16.26
C GLU A 72 -16.24 10.80 15.22
N ILE A 73 -16.26 9.47 15.17
CA ILE A 73 -17.00 8.72 14.15
C ILE A 73 -18.52 8.94 14.22
N GLY A 74 -19.04 9.31 15.40
CA GLY A 74 -20.45 9.62 15.60
C GLY A 74 -21.38 8.46 15.19
N ASP A 75 -22.52 8.80 14.59
CA ASP A 75 -23.54 7.82 14.18
C ASP A 75 -23.12 6.90 13.04
N PHE A 76 -22.03 7.19 12.34
CA PHE A 76 -21.47 6.27 11.34
C PHE A 76 -20.98 4.96 12.00
N ALA A 77 -20.71 4.97 13.30
CA ALA A 77 -20.36 3.78 14.07
C ALA A 77 -21.45 2.70 13.99
N ASP A 78 -22.74 3.08 14.01
CA ASP A 78 -23.85 2.12 13.94
C ASP A 78 -23.81 1.35 12.62
N TYR A 79 -23.58 2.04 11.50
CA TYR A 79 -23.41 1.40 10.19
C TYR A 79 -22.25 0.39 10.19
N ILE A 80 -21.11 0.73 10.80
CA ILE A 80 -19.98 -0.18 10.87
C ILE A 80 -20.28 -1.38 11.75
N LEU A 81 -20.96 -1.19 12.90
CA LEU A 81 -21.38 -2.28 13.80
C LEU A 81 -22.33 -3.26 13.12
N ASP A 82 -23.15 -2.79 12.20
CA ASP A 82 -24.06 -3.65 11.42
C ASP A 82 -23.34 -4.35 10.26
N ALA A 83 -22.27 -3.76 9.71
CA ALA A 83 -21.65 -4.21 8.46
C ALA A 83 -20.30 -4.94 8.61
N TYR A 84 -19.56 -4.77 9.72
CA TYR A 84 -18.19 -5.31 9.83
C TYR A 84 -18.12 -6.83 9.63
N HIS A 85 -19.13 -7.57 10.07
CA HIS A 85 -19.18 -9.03 9.91
C HIS A 85 -19.25 -9.48 8.44
N ILE A 86 -19.71 -8.60 7.53
CA ILE A 86 -19.71 -8.87 6.07
C ILE A 86 -18.27 -8.85 5.57
N VAL A 87 -17.47 -7.88 6.03
CA VAL A 87 -16.04 -7.80 5.71
C VAL A 87 -15.31 -9.04 6.24
N GLU A 88 -15.54 -9.40 7.51
CA GLU A 88 -14.96 -10.60 8.12
C GLU A 88 -15.28 -11.88 7.33
N LYS A 89 -16.55 -12.05 6.95
CA LYS A 89 -17.00 -13.21 6.20
C LYS A 89 -16.35 -13.30 4.82
N SER A 90 -16.20 -12.15 4.15
CA SER A 90 -15.68 -12.08 2.79
C SER A 90 -14.16 -12.24 2.73
N SER A 91 -13.45 -11.75 3.74
CA SER A 91 -11.98 -11.61 3.70
C SER A 91 -11.23 -12.52 4.67
N GLY A 92 -11.92 -13.03 5.70
CA GLY A 92 -11.32 -13.82 6.77
C GLY A 92 -10.59 -13.01 7.84
N VAL A 93 -10.42 -11.68 7.68
CA VAL A 93 -9.87 -10.83 8.76
C VAL A 93 -10.84 -10.77 9.94
N LYS A 94 -10.35 -10.33 11.10
CA LYS A 94 -11.17 -10.12 12.30
C LYS A 94 -11.05 -8.69 12.79
N PHE A 95 -12.20 -8.08 13.07
CA PHE A 95 -12.25 -6.86 13.86
C PHE A 95 -12.13 -7.22 15.34
N GLY A 96 -11.19 -6.59 16.03
CA GLY A 96 -10.92 -6.94 17.42
C GLY A 96 -11.92 -6.35 18.41
N GLU A 97 -12.17 -7.05 19.53
CA GLU A 97 -13.02 -6.54 20.60
C GLU A 97 -12.62 -5.13 21.09
N PRO A 98 -11.33 -4.78 21.22
CA PRO A 98 -10.96 -3.41 21.61
C PRO A 98 -11.49 -2.34 20.67
N TYR A 99 -11.42 -2.58 19.34
CA TYR A 99 -12.00 -1.68 18.35
C TYR A 99 -13.52 -1.61 18.42
N LEU A 100 -14.19 -2.78 18.46
CA LEU A 100 -15.65 -2.86 18.50
C LEU A 100 -16.23 -2.23 19.78
N ALA A 101 -15.54 -2.38 20.92
CA ALA A 101 -15.94 -1.74 22.17
C ALA A 101 -15.85 -0.22 22.09
N GLN A 102 -14.76 0.31 21.51
CA GLN A 102 -14.63 1.75 21.30
C GLN A 102 -15.65 2.28 20.30
N LEU A 103 -15.93 1.52 19.23
CA LEU A 103 -16.91 1.90 18.22
C LEU A 103 -18.31 2.12 18.82
N LYS A 104 -18.71 1.28 19.80
CA LYS A 104 -19.97 1.43 20.55
C LYS A 104 -20.06 2.74 21.33
N THR A 105 -18.93 3.36 21.67
CA THR A 105 -18.92 4.68 22.33
C THR A 105 -19.22 5.82 21.37
N LYS A 106 -19.12 5.60 20.05
CA LYS A 106 -19.23 6.61 18.98
C LYS A 106 -18.15 7.72 19.03
N LYS A 107 -17.14 7.57 19.89
CA LYS A 107 -16.11 8.59 20.17
C LYS A 107 -14.74 8.26 19.59
N ILE A 108 -14.60 7.12 18.91
CA ILE A 108 -13.36 6.81 18.23
C ILE A 108 -13.04 7.89 17.19
N TYR A 109 -11.83 8.43 17.25
CA TYR A 109 -11.43 9.46 16.32
C TYR A 109 -10.99 8.84 15.00
N THR A 110 -11.42 9.42 13.89
CA THR A 110 -11.10 8.97 12.53
C THR A 110 -10.38 10.06 11.77
N SER A 111 -9.25 9.72 11.16
CA SER A 111 -8.49 10.58 10.23
C SER A 111 -7.59 9.71 9.37
N SER A 112 -7.59 9.96 8.07
CA SER A 112 -6.65 9.32 7.15
C SER A 112 -5.27 10.01 7.13
N VAL A 113 -5.12 11.18 7.75
CA VAL A 113 -3.93 12.04 7.56
C VAL A 113 -2.69 11.45 8.21
N MET A 114 -2.69 11.27 9.55
CA MET A 114 -1.51 10.79 10.26
C MET A 114 -1.04 9.42 9.76
N PRO A 115 -1.93 8.41 9.60
CA PRO A 115 -1.49 7.11 9.09
C PRO A 115 -1.00 7.18 7.63
N ALA A 116 -1.53 8.07 6.79
CA ALA A 116 -0.99 8.27 5.45
C ALA A 116 0.42 8.89 5.48
N ILE A 117 0.66 9.88 6.37
CA ILE A 117 2.00 10.43 6.58
C ILE A 117 2.98 9.35 7.04
N ALA A 118 2.58 8.50 7.98
CA ALA A 118 3.41 7.41 8.48
C ALA A 118 3.83 6.43 7.38
N ILE A 119 2.93 6.13 6.45
CA ILE A 119 3.23 5.29 5.29
C ILE A 119 4.20 5.97 4.34
N GLU A 120 4.05 7.28 4.08
CA GLU A 120 5.00 8.01 3.24
C GLU A 120 6.40 8.08 3.89
N VAL A 121 6.48 8.25 5.21
CA VAL A 121 7.76 8.17 5.95
C VAL A 121 8.35 6.77 5.82
N PHE A 122 7.55 5.72 6.06
CA PHE A 122 8.01 4.34 6.01
C PHE A 122 8.61 3.97 4.64
N LYS A 123 8.03 4.46 3.56
CA LYS A 123 8.55 4.26 2.20
C LYS A 123 10.00 4.74 2.02
N THR A 124 10.48 5.68 2.81
CA THR A 124 11.87 6.16 2.71
C THR A 124 12.89 5.18 3.27
N PHE A 125 12.44 4.30 4.18
CA PHE A 125 13.28 3.29 4.80
C PHE A 125 13.12 1.93 4.12
N HIS A 126 11.88 1.50 3.89
CA HIS A 126 11.53 0.18 3.38
C HIS A 126 10.45 0.24 2.29
N PRO A 127 10.75 0.76 1.09
CA PRO A 127 9.74 0.96 0.03
C PRO A 127 9.05 -0.33 -0.39
N MET A 128 9.76 -1.46 -0.42
CA MET A 128 9.21 -2.76 -0.83
C MET A 128 8.25 -3.36 0.20
N GLU A 129 8.31 -2.91 1.45
CA GLU A 129 7.49 -3.41 2.56
C GLU A 129 6.33 -2.47 2.92
N ALA A 130 6.15 -1.38 2.15
CA ALA A 130 5.13 -0.36 2.44
C ALA A 130 3.70 -0.90 2.48
N ILE A 131 3.37 -1.91 1.67
CA ILE A 131 2.06 -2.60 1.70
C ILE A 131 1.91 -3.41 3.00
N ALA A 132 2.97 -4.08 3.45
CA ALA A 132 2.96 -4.81 4.71
C ALA A 132 2.78 -3.86 5.90
N PHE A 133 3.54 -2.76 5.93
CA PHE A 133 3.40 -1.74 6.96
C PHE A 133 2.00 -1.11 6.98
N ALA A 134 1.41 -0.80 5.83
CA ALA A 134 0.04 -0.31 5.76
C ALA A 134 -0.98 -1.30 6.34
N SER A 135 -0.77 -2.59 6.12
CA SER A 135 -1.57 -3.66 6.76
C SER A 135 -1.40 -3.67 8.29
N ASP A 136 -0.18 -3.43 8.79
CA ASP A 136 0.09 -3.36 10.24
C ASP A 136 -0.58 -2.13 10.86
N VAL A 137 -0.55 -0.98 10.18
CA VAL A 137 -1.28 0.24 10.60
C VAL A 137 -2.78 -0.02 10.67
N GLN A 138 -3.36 -0.67 9.67
CA GLN A 138 -4.79 -1.03 9.70
C GLN A 138 -5.11 -2.02 10.82
N LYS A 139 -4.26 -3.01 11.07
CA LYS A 139 -4.42 -3.95 12.17
C LYS A 139 -4.33 -3.25 13.53
N ALA A 140 -3.44 -2.27 13.69
CA ALA A 140 -3.36 -1.44 14.90
C ALA A 140 -4.71 -0.78 15.21
N TYR A 141 -5.37 -0.23 14.21
CA TYR A 141 -6.66 0.40 14.34
C TYR A 141 -7.81 -0.60 14.51
N TYR A 142 -8.02 -1.48 13.50
CA TYR A 142 -9.21 -2.33 13.43
C TYR A 142 -9.20 -3.55 14.34
N PHE A 143 -8.02 -4.04 14.72
CA PHE A 143 -7.92 -5.19 15.62
C PHE A 143 -7.57 -4.79 17.05
N TYR A 144 -6.57 -3.93 17.22
CA TYR A 144 -6.13 -3.53 18.55
C TYR A 144 -6.87 -2.29 19.10
N GLY A 145 -7.63 -1.57 18.27
CA GLY A 145 -8.37 -0.37 18.68
C GLY A 145 -7.45 0.80 19.04
N LEU A 146 -6.25 0.87 18.47
CA LEU A 146 -5.29 1.91 18.81
C LEU A 146 -5.63 3.23 18.15
N ASP A 147 -5.39 4.33 18.86
CA ASP A 147 -5.57 5.68 18.32
C ASP A 147 -4.38 6.06 17.43
N LEU A 148 -4.60 6.09 16.12
CA LEU A 148 -3.56 6.39 15.13
C LEU A 148 -3.08 7.86 15.14
N ARG A 149 -3.53 8.69 16.09
CA ARG A 149 -2.96 10.03 16.32
C ARG A 149 -1.74 9.99 17.25
N LEU A 150 -1.51 8.88 17.94
CA LEU A 150 -0.48 8.75 18.97
C LEU A 150 0.83 8.24 18.38
N ASP A 151 1.91 8.95 18.64
CA ASP A 151 3.27 8.59 18.22
C ASP A 151 3.70 7.20 18.68
N ASP A 152 3.29 6.81 19.90
CA ASP A 152 3.66 5.51 20.48
C ASP A 152 3.17 4.33 19.63
N VAL A 153 2.03 4.48 18.94
CA VAL A 153 1.54 3.46 17.99
C VAL A 153 2.57 3.22 16.89
N TYR A 154 3.11 4.29 16.33
CA TYR A 154 4.07 4.18 15.22
C TYR A 154 5.44 3.68 15.71
N LYS A 155 5.87 4.07 16.92
CA LYS A 155 7.11 3.52 17.51
C LYS A 155 7.07 2.01 17.60
N ASP A 156 5.93 1.46 18.07
CA ASP A 156 5.77 0.02 18.16
C ASP A 156 5.68 -0.64 16.76
N LEU A 157 5.00 -0.01 15.82
CA LEU A 157 4.84 -0.52 14.45
C LEU A 157 6.15 -0.55 13.66
N ILE A 158 7.06 0.41 13.85
CA ILE A 158 8.34 0.47 13.14
C ILE A 158 9.44 -0.40 13.76
N LYS A 159 9.28 -0.79 15.02
CA LYS A 159 10.28 -1.56 15.78
C LYS A 159 10.70 -2.87 15.11
N PRO A 160 9.78 -3.69 14.56
CA PRO A 160 10.17 -4.90 13.83
C PRO A 160 11.01 -4.64 12.58
N TYR A 161 10.94 -3.43 12.02
CA TYR A 161 11.66 -3.03 10.81
C TYR A 161 13.03 -2.39 11.11
N GLY A 162 13.41 -2.25 12.39
CA GLY A 162 14.69 -1.68 12.78
C GLY A 162 14.87 -0.20 12.44
N ILE A 163 13.77 0.54 12.29
CA ILE A 163 13.80 1.97 11.97
C ILE A 163 14.06 2.77 13.25
N ASP A 164 14.94 3.78 13.17
CA ASP A 164 15.21 4.70 14.28
C ASP A 164 13.98 5.55 14.62
N GLU A 165 13.50 5.45 15.85
CA GLU A 165 12.29 6.13 16.32
C GLU A 165 12.37 7.64 16.15
N LYS A 166 13.52 8.25 16.50
CA LYS A 166 13.68 9.70 16.43
C LYS A 166 13.65 10.20 14.99
N ALA A 167 14.32 9.49 14.09
CA ALA A 167 14.32 9.82 12.67
C ALA A 167 12.89 9.72 12.10
N PHE A 168 12.18 8.61 12.40
CA PHE A 168 10.82 8.39 11.93
C PHE A 168 9.86 9.49 12.44
N LEU A 169 9.84 9.78 13.74
CA LEU A 169 8.94 10.78 14.32
C LEU A 169 9.26 12.20 13.84
N THR A 170 10.54 12.52 13.62
CA THR A 170 10.92 13.81 13.04
C THR A 170 10.31 13.99 11.65
N MET A 171 10.34 12.95 10.81
CA MET A 171 9.71 12.95 9.48
C MET A 171 8.19 12.95 9.58
N LEU A 172 7.60 12.15 10.49
CA LEU A 172 6.15 12.02 10.70
C LEU A 172 5.50 13.39 10.98
N HIS A 173 6.17 14.27 11.73
CA HIS A 173 5.69 15.61 12.07
C HIS A 173 6.15 16.70 11.10
N SER A 174 6.86 16.35 10.03
CA SER A 174 7.36 17.35 9.08
C SER A 174 6.29 17.76 8.05
N GLN A 175 6.36 19.02 7.61
CA GLN A 175 5.49 19.53 6.53
C GLN A 175 5.77 18.81 5.20
N GLU A 176 7.01 18.37 4.98
CA GLU A 176 7.37 17.64 3.76
C GLU A 176 6.54 16.36 3.62
N PHE A 177 6.52 15.52 4.66
CA PHE A 177 5.78 14.25 4.60
C PHE A 177 4.27 14.43 4.69
N LYS A 178 3.81 15.46 5.38
CA LYS A 178 2.41 15.87 5.29
C LYS A 178 2.02 16.20 3.85
N GLN A 179 2.84 16.98 3.14
CA GLN A 179 2.59 17.30 1.73
C GLN A 179 2.60 16.05 0.86
N LYS A 180 3.54 15.13 1.03
CA LYS A 180 3.60 13.85 0.32
C LYS A 180 2.31 13.02 0.50
N ALA A 181 1.75 12.98 1.71
CA ALA A 181 0.47 12.30 1.95
C ALA A 181 -0.68 12.96 1.18
N PHE A 182 -0.75 14.30 1.19
CA PHE A 182 -1.77 15.05 0.42
C PHE A 182 -1.57 14.93 -1.09
N ASP A 183 -0.33 14.87 -1.57
CA ASP A 183 -0.03 14.58 -2.98
C ASP A 183 -0.54 13.19 -3.39
N GLY A 184 -0.42 12.19 -2.50
CA GLY A 184 -1.02 10.86 -2.67
C GLY A 184 -2.54 10.91 -2.79
N PHE A 185 -3.23 11.71 -1.95
CA PHE A 185 -4.68 11.89 -2.03
C PHE A 185 -5.09 12.49 -3.39
N GLN A 186 -4.33 13.47 -3.86
CA GLN A 186 -4.57 14.07 -5.19
C GLN A 186 -4.26 13.08 -6.32
N GLU A 187 -3.20 12.27 -6.19
CA GLU A 187 -2.86 11.25 -7.18
C GLU A 187 -3.96 10.19 -7.29
N SER A 188 -4.48 9.70 -6.17
CA SER A 188 -5.65 8.80 -6.14
C SER A 188 -6.82 9.38 -6.93
N SER A 189 -7.15 10.66 -6.72
CA SER A 189 -8.21 11.35 -7.46
C SER A 189 -7.91 11.46 -8.95
N ARG A 190 -6.67 11.83 -9.33
CA ARG A 190 -6.24 11.94 -10.73
C ARG A 190 -6.27 10.59 -11.47
N LEU A 191 -6.04 9.48 -10.76
CA LEU A 191 -6.19 8.13 -11.28
C LEU A 191 -7.66 7.71 -11.45
N GLY A 192 -8.62 8.56 -11.10
CA GLY A 192 -10.04 8.28 -11.20
C GLY A 192 -10.55 7.28 -10.16
N VAL A 193 -9.81 7.08 -9.07
CA VAL A 193 -10.23 6.19 -7.98
C VAL A 193 -11.22 6.93 -7.09
N ASN A 194 -12.45 6.42 -7.03
CA ASN A 194 -13.56 6.98 -6.26
C ASN A 194 -14.10 6.02 -5.19
N GLY A 195 -13.41 4.90 -4.96
CA GLY A 195 -13.73 3.90 -3.94
C GLY A 195 -12.54 3.01 -3.65
N TYR A 196 -12.46 2.52 -2.42
CA TYR A 196 -11.33 1.74 -1.92
C TYR A 196 -11.78 0.35 -1.45
N PRO A 197 -10.89 -0.67 -1.56
CA PRO A 197 -9.60 -0.67 -2.23
C PRO A 197 -9.71 -0.58 -3.75
N ALA A 198 -8.64 -0.17 -4.44
CA ALA A 198 -8.50 -0.28 -5.88
C ALA A 198 -7.09 -0.74 -6.25
N VAL A 199 -6.97 -1.57 -7.29
CA VAL A 199 -5.69 -2.01 -7.82
C VAL A 199 -5.63 -1.67 -9.30
N LEU A 200 -4.61 -0.93 -9.69
CA LEU A 200 -4.34 -0.53 -11.06
C LEU A 200 -3.00 -1.11 -11.50
N ALA A 201 -2.81 -1.28 -12.80
CA ALA A 201 -1.51 -1.58 -13.39
C ALA A 201 -1.14 -0.51 -14.43
N ILE A 202 0.16 -0.24 -14.53
CA ILE A 202 0.75 0.47 -15.68
C ILE A 202 1.55 -0.56 -16.46
N HIS A 203 1.09 -0.86 -17.68
CA HIS A 203 1.73 -1.76 -18.61
C HIS A 203 1.88 -1.04 -19.97
N ASP A 204 3.09 -0.98 -20.50
CA ASP A 204 3.41 -0.25 -21.74
C ASP A 204 2.85 1.19 -21.77
N GLY A 205 2.93 1.90 -20.63
CA GLY A 205 2.43 3.27 -20.47
C GLY A 205 0.90 3.41 -20.44
N LYS A 206 0.15 2.32 -20.44
CA LYS A 206 -1.31 2.30 -20.34
C LYS A 206 -1.77 1.86 -18.96
N TYR A 207 -2.91 2.40 -18.52
CA TYR A 207 -3.52 2.06 -17.24
C TYR A 207 -4.57 0.96 -17.43
N TYR A 208 -4.49 -0.06 -16.57
CA TYR A 208 -5.44 -1.15 -16.49
C TYR A 208 -6.02 -1.23 -15.08
N SER A 209 -7.33 -1.40 -14.97
CA SER A 209 -7.98 -1.64 -13.67
C SER A 209 -7.98 -3.13 -13.38
N LEU A 210 -7.30 -3.54 -12.30
CA LEU A 210 -7.21 -4.94 -11.89
C LEU A 210 -8.26 -5.30 -10.83
N ALA A 211 -8.59 -4.36 -9.93
CA ALA A 211 -9.67 -4.49 -8.97
C ALA A 211 -10.29 -3.13 -8.63
N LYS A 212 -11.62 -3.13 -8.43
CA LYS A 212 -12.41 -2.01 -7.90
C LYS A 212 -13.25 -2.54 -6.73
N GLY A 213 -12.91 -2.16 -5.50
CA GLY A 213 -13.44 -2.77 -4.30
C GLY A 213 -12.73 -4.08 -3.94
N PHE A 214 -13.29 -4.79 -2.98
CA PHE A 214 -12.76 -6.07 -2.51
C PHE A 214 -12.79 -7.12 -3.63
N ALA A 215 -11.70 -7.84 -3.75
CA ALA A 215 -11.57 -9.06 -4.55
C ALA A 215 -10.83 -10.10 -3.69
N ASP A 216 -11.17 -11.35 -3.79
CA ASP A 216 -10.39 -12.40 -3.16
C ASP A 216 -9.06 -12.63 -3.91
N TYR A 217 -8.20 -13.45 -3.31
CA TYR A 217 -6.88 -13.70 -3.87
C TYR A 217 -6.92 -14.32 -5.28
N ASP A 218 -7.78 -15.31 -5.50
CA ASP A 218 -7.86 -16.02 -6.77
C ASP A 218 -8.40 -15.11 -7.90
N GLN A 219 -9.39 -14.28 -7.58
CA GLN A 219 -9.93 -13.28 -8.50
C GLN A 219 -8.85 -12.28 -8.92
N LEU A 220 -8.11 -11.72 -7.93
CA LEU A 220 -7.05 -10.76 -8.22
C LEU A 220 -5.91 -11.40 -8.99
N LYS A 221 -5.46 -12.58 -8.57
CA LYS A 221 -4.41 -13.36 -9.26
C LYS A 221 -4.77 -13.65 -10.71
N SER A 222 -6.01 -14.08 -10.97
CA SER A 222 -6.49 -14.31 -12.33
C SER A 222 -6.37 -13.06 -13.21
N THR A 223 -6.63 -11.87 -12.65
CA THR A 223 -6.50 -10.59 -13.37
C THR A 223 -5.03 -10.25 -13.65
N PHE A 224 -4.13 -10.56 -12.71
CA PHE A 224 -2.69 -10.43 -12.90
C PHE A 224 -2.14 -11.35 -13.99
N GLU A 225 -2.55 -12.59 -14.02
CA GLU A 225 -2.12 -13.53 -15.08
C GLU A 225 -2.60 -13.08 -16.46
N LYS A 226 -3.79 -12.48 -16.56
CA LYS A 226 -4.26 -11.87 -17.81
C LYS A 226 -3.38 -10.67 -18.21
N LEU A 227 -2.98 -9.81 -17.25
CA LEU A 227 -2.06 -8.71 -17.55
C LEU A 227 -0.73 -9.23 -18.11
N LYS A 228 -0.17 -10.29 -17.50
CA LYS A 228 1.08 -10.93 -17.97
C LYS A 228 0.94 -11.48 -19.39
N SER A 229 -0.24 -11.92 -19.78
CA SER A 229 -0.49 -12.45 -21.13
C SER A 229 -0.58 -11.36 -22.21
N LEU A 230 -0.59 -10.08 -21.86
CA LEU A 230 -0.55 -8.96 -22.81
C LEU A 230 0.89 -8.69 -23.34
N LYS A 231 1.91 -9.38 -22.80
CA LYS A 231 3.33 -9.27 -23.20
C LYS A 231 3.63 -9.94 -24.52
#